data_e2757702fc6253cfc58f96eaac1a51d3
#
_entry.id   e2757702fc6253cfc58f96eaac1a51d3
#
_cell.length_a   1.000
_cell.length_b   1.000
_cell.length_c   1.000
_cell.angle_alpha   90.00
_cell.angle_beta   90.00
_cell.angle_gamma   90.00
#
_symmetry.space_group_name_H-M   'P 1'
#
loop_
_entity.id
_entity.type
_entity.pdbx_description
1 polymer ?
#
loop_
_entity_poly.entity_id
_entity_poly.type
_entity_poly.pdbx_seq_one_letter_code
_entity_poly.pdbx_strand_id
1 'polypeptide(L)'
;MLGLRTCLDPRDAACQTVPMFEHKPRPEWIATEEFISNAVVHPDAAVEQAIRTAAEAGMPAIEVAPNAGKLLKLLVQLSGARRILEIGTLAGYSTIWMGRGLPHNGKLVTCEYLPQHAEVAWANIDAAGLGERVEIRLGPALDTLAALAEEDREPFDFIFIDADKQNNSRYLDWAVRLGRPGAVVVLDNTIWEGAVLDPGLDPVNAPGIIDALKLLGDHPKLDATVIQTVGSKGWDGFALARIT
;
A
#
# COMPACT_ATOMS: atom_id res chain seq x y z
N MET A 1 22.30 -5.74 -7.58
CA MET A 1 21.69 -4.58 -6.86
C MET A 1 21.08 -3.65 -7.92
N LEU A 2 19.79 -3.74 -8.14
CA LEU A 2 19.04 -2.83 -9.00
C LEU A 2 18.25 -1.88 -8.09
N GLY A 3 18.69 -0.63 -7.97
CA GLY A 3 17.95 0.40 -7.23
C GLY A 3 16.75 0.89 -8.04
N LEU A 4 15.63 1.14 -7.39
CA LEU A 4 14.47 1.82 -7.97
C LEU A 4 14.87 3.24 -8.40
N ARG A 5 14.56 3.62 -9.63
CA ARG A 5 14.73 5.00 -10.09
C ARG A 5 13.52 5.82 -9.63
N THR A 6 13.70 6.64 -8.61
CA THR A 6 12.72 7.67 -8.25
C THR A 6 13.03 8.95 -9.03
N CYS A 7 12.54 9.05 -10.27
CA CYS A 7 12.64 10.29 -11.04
C CYS A 7 11.29 11.01 -10.99
N LEU A 8 11.28 12.21 -10.44
CA LEU A 8 10.14 13.14 -10.53
C LEU A 8 9.98 13.71 -11.96
N ASP A 9 11.02 13.64 -12.80
CA ASP A 9 10.98 13.95 -14.25
C ASP A 9 11.87 12.95 -14.99
N PRO A 10 11.37 12.20 -16.00
CA PRO A 10 12.18 11.28 -16.81
C PRO A 10 13.28 11.97 -17.65
N ARG A 11 13.30 13.30 -17.69
CA ARG A 11 14.30 14.12 -18.42
C ARG A 11 15.44 14.60 -17.54
N ASP A 12 15.41 14.30 -16.23
CA ASP A 12 16.43 14.77 -15.31
C ASP A 12 17.67 13.86 -15.35
N ALA A 13 18.77 14.39 -15.86
CA ALA A 13 20.06 13.69 -15.96
C ALA A 13 20.69 13.37 -14.58
N ALA A 14 20.09 13.85 -13.49
CA ALA A 14 20.48 13.61 -12.12
C ALA A 14 19.69 12.47 -11.44
N CYS A 15 19.05 11.59 -12.21
CA CYS A 15 18.37 10.42 -11.68
C CYS A 15 19.36 9.54 -10.91
N GLN A 16 19.50 9.80 -9.62
CA GLN A 16 20.29 8.95 -8.73
C GLN A 16 19.49 7.69 -8.44
N THR A 17 20.10 6.53 -8.69
CA THR A 17 19.61 5.26 -8.15
C THR A 17 19.77 5.32 -6.65
N VAL A 18 18.68 5.60 -5.91
CA VAL A 18 18.66 5.44 -4.47
C VAL A 18 18.80 3.94 -4.21
N PRO A 19 19.80 3.50 -3.45
CA PRO A 19 19.88 2.10 -3.07
C PRO A 19 18.59 1.74 -2.32
N MET A 20 17.94 0.64 -2.74
CA MET A 20 16.77 0.14 -2.04
C MET A 20 17.19 -0.20 -0.61
N PHE A 21 16.44 0.28 0.37
CA PHE A 21 16.68 -0.05 1.78
C PHE A 21 16.64 -1.57 1.96
N GLU A 22 17.68 -2.15 2.54
CA GLU A 22 17.80 -3.60 2.68
C GLU A 22 17.11 -4.08 3.94
N HIS A 23 15.94 -4.70 3.80
CA HIS A 23 15.30 -5.43 4.89
C HIS A 23 16.14 -6.64 5.28
N LYS A 24 16.23 -6.92 6.59
CA LYS A 24 17.04 -8.01 7.16
C LYS A 24 16.16 -9.01 7.92
N PRO A 25 15.33 -9.80 7.20
CA PRO A 25 14.48 -10.77 7.86
C PRO A 25 15.32 -11.87 8.52
N ARG A 26 14.91 -12.30 9.72
CA ARG A 26 15.53 -13.43 10.39
C ARG A 26 14.92 -14.75 9.90
N PRO A 27 15.72 -15.83 9.82
CA PRO A 27 15.21 -17.12 9.35
C PRO A 27 13.98 -17.62 10.12
N GLU A 28 13.94 -17.42 11.42
CA GLU A 28 12.80 -17.80 12.25
C GLU A 28 11.54 -17.00 11.97
N TRP A 29 11.65 -15.73 11.54
CA TRP A 29 10.50 -14.92 11.14
C TRP A 29 9.91 -15.42 9.82
N ILE A 30 10.79 -15.73 8.85
CA ILE A 30 10.39 -16.29 7.55
C ILE A 30 9.65 -17.61 7.76
N ALA A 31 10.25 -18.55 8.52
CA ALA A 31 9.66 -19.86 8.79
C ALA A 31 8.31 -19.76 9.52
N THR A 32 8.19 -18.80 10.48
CA THR A 32 6.94 -18.57 11.20
C THR A 32 5.87 -18.00 10.27
N GLU A 33 6.21 -17.04 9.41
CA GLU A 33 5.28 -16.47 8.44
C GLU A 33 4.81 -17.52 7.43
N GLU A 34 5.69 -18.36 6.93
CA GLU A 34 5.34 -19.49 6.05
C GLU A 34 4.37 -20.46 6.75
N PHE A 35 4.63 -20.80 8.01
CA PHE A 35 3.75 -21.67 8.80
C PHE A 35 2.35 -21.04 8.95
N ILE A 36 2.29 -19.73 9.34
CA ILE A 36 1.02 -19.00 9.48
C ILE A 36 0.29 -18.93 8.14
N SER A 37 1.00 -18.59 7.05
CA SER A 37 0.42 -18.48 5.72
C SER A 37 -0.20 -19.80 5.26
N ASN A 38 0.50 -20.90 5.46
CA ASN A 38 0.00 -22.24 5.13
C ASN A 38 -1.19 -22.66 6.00
N ALA A 39 -1.21 -22.24 7.27
CA ALA A 39 -2.26 -22.64 8.21
C ALA A 39 -3.57 -21.87 8.03
N VAL A 40 -3.53 -20.55 7.71
CA VAL A 40 -4.73 -19.69 7.81
C VAL A 40 -4.94 -18.71 6.65
N VAL A 41 -3.92 -18.42 5.82
CA VAL A 41 -4.07 -17.40 4.76
C VAL A 41 -4.75 -18.00 3.53
N HIS A 42 -4.25 -19.12 3.05
CA HIS A 42 -4.73 -19.85 1.85
C HIS A 42 -4.91 -18.91 0.65
N PRO A 43 -3.82 -18.38 0.05
CA PRO A 43 -3.91 -17.55 -1.14
C PRO A 43 -4.52 -18.35 -2.30
N ASP A 44 -5.34 -17.69 -3.12
CA ASP A 44 -5.87 -18.32 -4.32
C ASP A 44 -4.91 -18.17 -5.52
N ALA A 45 -5.19 -18.89 -6.61
CA ALA A 45 -4.33 -18.91 -7.79
C ALA A 45 -4.10 -17.53 -8.41
N ALA A 46 -5.07 -16.60 -8.33
CA ALA A 46 -4.92 -15.25 -8.88
C ALA A 46 -3.95 -14.39 -8.06
N VAL A 47 -4.00 -14.53 -6.73
CA VAL A 47 -3.05 -13.86 -5.83
C VAL A 47 -1.62 -14.37 -6.06
N GLU A 48 -1.44 -15.69 -6.18
CA GLU A 48 -0.14 -16.28 -6.51
C GLU A 48 0.35 -15.89 -7.91
N GLN A 49 -0.57 -15.79 -8.88
CA GLN A 49 -0.24 -15.36 -10.24
C GLN A 49 0.28 -13.91 -10.24
N ALA A 50 -0.29 -13.01 -9.44
CA ALA A 50 0.18 -11.62 -9.37
C ALA A 50 1.65 -11.51 -8.94
N ILE A 51 2.12 -12.39 -8.03
CA ILE A 51 3.54 -12.45 -7.64
C ILE A 51 4.40 -12.94 -8.83
N ARG A 52 3.95 -13.99 -9.52
CA ARG A 52 4.71 -14.56 -10.65
C ARG A 52 4.83 -13.56 -11.80
N THR A 53 3.74 -12.92 -12.21
CA THR A 53 3.76 -11.93 -13.29
C THR A 53 4.57 -10.70 -12.95
N ALA A 54 4.57 -10.25 -11.69
CA ALA A 54 5.45 -9.18 -11.23
C ALA A 54 6.93 -9.55 -11.42
N ALA A 55 7.31 -10.76 -10.99
CA ALA A 55 8.69 -11.25 -11.14
C ALA A 55 9.09 -11.41 -12.62
N GLU A 56 8.21 -11.97 -13.47
CA GLU A 56 8.41 -12.11 -14.91
C GLU A 56 8.57 -10.76 -15.61
N ALA A 57 7.86 -9.72 -15.14
CA ALA A 57 7.97 -8.35 -15.63
C ALA A 57 9.20 -7.59 -15.06
N GLY A 58 10.01 -8.23 -14.22
CA GLY A 58 11.18 -7.61 -13.58
C GLY A 58 10.83 -6.54 -12.55
N MET A 59 9.63 -6.58 -11.99
CA MET A 59 9.19 -5.66 -10.94
C MET A 59 9.85 -6.00 -9.60
N PRO A 60 10.04 -5.02 -8.71
CA PRO A 60 10.61 -5.28 -7.40
C PRO A 60 9.67 -6.13 -6.53
N ALA A 61 10.22 -7.07 -5.75
CA ALA A 61 9.46 -7.93 -4.84
C ALA A 61 9.15 -7.19 -3.52
N ILE A 62 8.35 -6.13 -3.61
CA ILE A 62 7.97 -5.26 -2.48
C ILE A 62 6.47 -5.30 -2.17
N GLU A 63 5.73 -6.23 -2.75
CA GLU A 63 4.33 -6.47 -2.38
C GLU A 63 4.20 -6.80 -0.89
N VAL A 64 3.05 -6.52 -0.30
CA VAL A 64 2.78 -6.87 1.10
C VAL A 64 2.86 -8.38 1.34
N ALA A 65 3.24 -8.81 2.54
CA ALA A 65 3.30 -10.23 2.90
C ALA A 65 1.89 -10.88 2.81
N PRO A 66 1.80 -12.21 2.59
CA PRO A 66 0.51 -12.89 2.43
C PRO A 66 -0.47 -12.69 3.59
N ASN A 67 0.02 -12.72 4.82
CA ASN A 67 -0.78 -12.46 6.02
C ASN A 67 -1.26 -11.00 6.11
N ALA A 68 -0.45 -10.03 5.66
CA ALA A 68 -0.85 -8.62 5.56
C ALA A 68 -1.93 -8.41 4.48
N GLY A 69 -1.79 -9.03 3.31
CA GLY A 69 -2.83 -9.03 2.29
C GLY A 69 -4.17 -9.61 2.80
N LYS A 70 -4.10 -10.74 3.52
CA LYS A 70 -5.27 -11.33 4.18
C LYS A 70 -5.88 -10.41 5.22
N LEU A 71 -5.04 -9.71 6.00
CA LEU A 71 -5.50 -8.73 6.99
C LEU A 71 -6.25 -7.58 6.30
N LEU A 72 -5.73 -7.03 5.22
CA LEU A 72 -6.41 -5.98 4.44
C LEU A 72 -7.80 -6.44 4.00
N LYS A 73 -7.92 -7.66 3.44
CA LYS A 73 -9.22 -8.24 3.09
C LYS A 73 -10.17 -8.29 4.30
N LEU A 74 -9.69 -8.78 5.44
CA LEU A 74 -10.53 -8.89 6.66
C LEU A 74 -10.94 -7.51 7.18
N LEU A 75 -10.05 -6.52 7.17
CA LEU A 75 -10.38 -5.15 7.57
C LEU A 75 -11.43 -4.51 6.65
N VAL A 76 -11.36 -4.73 5.35
CA VAL A 76 -12.38 -4.31 4.37
C VAL A 76 -13.74 -4.94 4.73
N GLN A 77 -13.77 -6.24 5.04
CA GLN A 77 -15.00 -6.94 5.41
C GLN A 77 -15.56 -6.48 6.77
N LEU A 78 -14.70 -6.35 7.79
CA LEU A 78 -15.09 -5.92 9.14
C LEU A 78 -15.61 -4.47 9.18
N SER A 79 -15.03 -3.59 8.38
CA SER A 79 -15.50 -2.20 8.27
C SER A 79 -16.76 -2.05 7.42
N GLY A 80 -17.17 -3.10 6.70
CA GLY A 80 -18.27 -3.05 5.76
C GLY A 80 -18.01 -2.12 4.57
N ALA A 81 -16.74 -1.90 4.21
CA ALA A 81 -16.36 -0.99 3.16
C ALA A 81 -16.93 -1.39 1.80
N ARG A 82 -17.38 -0.38 1.05
CA ARG A 82 -17.93 -0.49 -0.31
C ARG A 82 -17.10 0.31 -1.33
N ARG A 83 -16.35 1.28 -0.85
CA ARG A 83 -15.50 2.16 -1.67
C ARG A 83 -14.10 2.24 -1.07
N ILE A 84 -13.13 1.71 -1.82
CA ILE A 84 -11.73 1.66 -1.40
C ILE A 84 -10.92 2.62 -2.24
N LEU A 85 -10.01 3.35 -1.60
CA LEU A 85 -8.91 4.06 -2.22
C LEU A 85 -7.60 3.37 -1.85
N GLU A 86 -6.81 3.03 -2.85
CA GLU A 86 -5.45 2.52 -2.68
C GLU A 86 -4.45 3.50 -3.29
N ILE A 87 -3.37 3.80 -2.56
CA ILE A 87 -2.29 4.66 -3.03
C ILE A 87 -1.03 3.80 -3.11
N GLY A 88 -0.66 3.40 -4.34
CA GLY A 88 0.36 2.41 -4.66
C GLY A 88 -0.25 1.07 -5.06
N THR A 89 -0.12 0.70 -6.33
CA THR A 89 -0.73 -0.52 -6.91
C THR A 89 0.28 -1.63 -7.13
N LEU A 90 1.48 -1.28 -7.58
CA LEU A 90 2.51 -2.22 -8.03
C LEU A 90 1.92 -3.22 -9.05
N ALA A 91 1.94 -4.52 -8.78
CA ALA A 91 1.36 -5.56 -9.64
C ALA A 91 -0.10 -5.92 -9.28
N GLY A 92 -0.75 -5.16 -8.39
CA GLY A 92 -2.14 -5.37 -7.99
C GLY A 92 -2.37 -6.41 -6.90
N TYR A 93 -1.31 -6.84 -6.18
CA TYR A 93 -1.41 -7.89 -5.17
C TYR A 93 -2.33 -7.49 -4.00
N SER A 94 -2.10 -6.36 -3.34
CA SER A 94 -2.95 -5.80 -2.29
C SER A 94 -4.34 -5.44 -2.82
N THR A 95 -4.40 -4.90 -4.04
CA THR A 95 -5.64 -4.59 -4.76
C THR A 95 -6.55 -5.81 -4.87
N ILE A 96 -6.00 -6.97 -5.26
CA ILE A 96 -6.76 -8.23 -5.37
C ILE A 96 -7.26 -8.67 -3.98
N TRP A 97 -6.41 -8.63 -2.95
CA TRP A 97 -6.83 -8.98 -1.60
C TRP A 97 -7.98 -8.10 -1.09
N MET A 98 -7.86 -6.78 -1.23
CA MET A 98 -8.92 -5.85 -0.85
C MET A 98 -10.19 -6.02 -1.70
N GLY A 99 -10.03 -6.18 -3.01
CA GLY A 99 -11.13 -6.43 -3.93
C GLY A 99 -11.93 -7.68 -3.60
N ARG A 100 -11.28 -8.74 -3.08
CA ARG A 100 -11.93 -9.95 -2.54
C ARG A 100 -12.71 -9.70 -1.25
N GLY A 101 -12.39 -8.63 -0.53
CA GLY A 101 -13.11 -8.19 0.67
C GLY A 101 -14.37 -7.39 0.37
N LEU A 102 -14.45 -6.76 -0.81
CA LEU A 102 -15.58 -5.93 -1.21
C LEU A 102 -16.86 -6.72 -1.46
N PRO A 103 -18.04 -6.15 -1.14
CA PRO A 103 -19.30 -6.69 -1.61
C PRO A 103 -19.40 -6.60 -3.14
N HIS A 104 -20.36 -7.31 -3.74
CA HIS A 104 -20.51 -7.42 -5.20
C HIS A 104 -20.59 -6.06 -5.91
N ASN A 105 -21.24 -5.08 -5.31
CA ASN A 105 -21.38 -3.72 -5.82
C ASN A 105 -20.34 -2.72 -5.29
N GLY A 106 -19.29 -3.23 -4.62
CA GLY A 106 -18.19 -2.40 -4.16
C GLY A 106 -17.24 -2.00 -5.28
N LYS A 107 -16.55 -0.88 -5.09
CA LYS A 107 -15.59 -0.32 -6.05
C LYS A 107 -14.27 -0.01 -5.35
N LEU A 108 -13.18 -0.13 -6.09
CA LEU A 108 -11.83 0.20 -5.66
C LEU A 108 -11.17 1.10 -6.69
N VAL A 109 -10.63 2.23 -6.26
CA VAL A 109 -9.74 3.08 -7.05
C VAL A 109 -8.33 2.90 -6.54
N THR A 110 -7.39 2.62 -7.42
CA THR A 110 -5.97 2.48 -7.09
C THR A 110 -5.10 3.41 -7.92
N CYS A 111 -4.12 4.04 -7.29
CA CYS A 111 -3.20 4.99 -7.92
C CYS A 111 -1.88 4.30 -8.24
N GLU A 112 -1.44 4.38 -9.48
CA GLU A 112 -0.14 3.84 -9.93
C GLU A 112 0.62 4.91 -10.73
N TYR A 113 1.90 5.05 -10.41
CA TYR A 113 2.75 6.04 -11.08
C TYR A 113 3.35 5.53 -12.40
N LEU A 114 3.74 4.25 -12.45
CA LEU A 114 4.47 3.68 -13.58
C LEU A 114 3.53 2.97 -14.56
N PRO A 115 3.52 3.35 -15.85
CA PRO A 115 2.66 2.70 -16.85
C PRO A 115 2.86 1.18 -16.94
N GLN A 116 4.12 0.71 -16.86
CA GLN A 116 4.43 -0.72 -16.91
C GLN A 116 3.81 -1.48 -15.72
N HIS A 117 3.84 -0.91 -14.52
CA HIS A 117 3.20 -1.51 -13.34
C HIS A 117 1.69 -1.56 -13.49
N ALA A 118 1.09 -0.46 -13.97
CA ALA A 118 -0.36 -0.40 -14.21
C ALA A 118 -0.83 -1.44 -15.23
N GLU A 119 -0.06 -1.71 -16.28
CA GLU A 119 -0.37 -2.73 -17.28
C GLU A 119 -0.37 -4.14 -16.67
N VAL A 120 0.67 -4.49 -15.91
CA VAL A 120 0.76 -5.78 -15.21
C VAL A 120 -0.35 -5.91 -14.17
N ALA A 121 -0.59 -4.87 -13.38
CA ALA A 121 -1.66 -4.85 -12.39
C ALA A 121 -3.03 -5.06 -13.01
N TRP A 122 -3.32 -4.38 -14.13
CA TRP A 122 -4.58 -4.53 -14.83
C TRP A 122 -4.81 -5.98 -15.27
N ALA A 123 -3.81 -6.62 -15.88
CA ALA A 123 -3.91 -8.01 -16.32
C ALA A 123 -4.18 -8.96 -15.13
N ASN A 124 -3.52 -8.75 -13.98
CA ASN A 124 -3.71 -9.55 -12.78
C ASN A 124 -5.10 -9.33 -12.15
N ILE A 125 -5.55 -8.09 -12.08
CA ILE A 125 -6.86 -7.71 -11.53
C ILE A 125 -8.01 -8.28 -12.38
N ASP A 126 -7.88 -8.21 -13.71
CA ASP A 126 -8.87 -8.77 -14.64
C ASP A 126 -8.92 -10.30 -14.54
N ALA A 127 -7.75 -10.96 -14.52
CA ALA A 127 -7.64 -12.41 -14.31
C ALA A 127 -8.20 -12.87 -12.94
N ALA A 128 -8.18 -11.99 -11.93
CA ALA A 128 -8.82 -12.22 -10.63
C ALA A 128 -10.35 -12.04 -10.65
N GLY A 129 -10.94 -11.64 -11.79
CA GLY A 129 -12.38 -11.35 -11.93
C GLY A 129 -12.81 -10.04 -11.26
N LEU A 130 -11.88 -9.08 -11.14
CA LEU A 130 -12.11 -7.80 -10.48
C LEU A 130 -12.14 -6.61 -11.43
N GLY A 131 -11.91 -6.81 -12.73
CA GLY A 131 -11.78 -5.74 -13.74
C GLY A 131 -12.92 -4.72 -13.73
N GLU A 132 -14.18 -5.16 -13.59
CA GLU A 132 -15.33 -4.25 -13.53
C GLU A 132 -15.44 -3.45 -12.22
N ARG A 133 -14.72 -3.83 -11.18
CA ARG A 133 -14.81 -3.25 -9.83
C ARG A 133 -13.62 -2.40 -9.44
N VAL A 134 -12.52 -2.50 -10.19
CA VAL A 134 -11.27 -1.79 -9.93
C VAL A 134 -10.99 -0.78 -11.03
N GLU A 135 -10.65 0.42 -10.64
CA GLU A 135 -10.22 1.51 -11.52
C GLU A 135 -8.76 1.85 -11.19
N ILE A 136 -7.86 1.69 -12.16
CA ILE A 136 -6.46 2.14 -12.02
C ILE A 136 -6.34 3.57 -12.54
N ARG A 137 -5.84 4.46 -11.71
CA ARG A 137 -5.50 5.85 -12.06
C ARG A 137 -4.00 5.97 -12.24
N LEU A 138 -3.58 6.17 -13.49
CA LEU A 138 -2.17 6.32 -13.85
C LEU A 138 -1.72 7.76 -13.68
N GLY A 139 -0.58 7.94 -13.00
CA GLY A 139 0.07 9.24 -12.79
C GLY A 139 0.51 9.47 -11.35
N PRO A 140 1.08 10.65 -11.04
CA PRO A 140 1.44 11.02 -9.69
C PRO A 140 0.21 10.95 -8.76
N ALA A 141 0.33 10.21 -7.65
CA ALA A 141 -0.80 9.98 -6.77
C ALA A 141 -1.42 11.29 -6.24
N LEU A 142 -0.62 12.30 -5.92
CA LEU A 142 -1.12 13.59 -5.45
C LEU A 142 -1.99 14.32 -6.47
N ASP A 143 -1.67 14.20 -7.76
CA ASP A 143 -2.48 14.79 -8.84
C ASP A 143 -3.78 14.02 -9.00
N THR A 144 -3.71 12.69 -8.92
CA THR A 144 -4.90 11.82 -8.92
C THR A 144 -5.84 12.12 -7.76
N LEU A 145 -5.29 12.28 -6.54
CA LEU A 145 -6.08 12.58 -5.35
C LEU A 145 -6.75 13.96 -5.44
N ALA A 146 -6.05 14.94 -6.01
CA ALA A 146 -6.63 16.25 -6.29
C ALA A 146 -7.78 16.16 -7.30
N ALA A 147 -7.60 15.40 -8.39
CA ALA A 147 -8.65 15.18 -9.39
C ALA A 147 -9.85 14.45 -8.79
N LEU A 148 -9.64 13.42 -7.96
CA LEU A 148 -10.72 12.68 -7.28
C LEU A 148 -11.55 13.59 -6.37
N ALA A 149 -10.97 14.63 -5.77
CA ALA A 149 -11.68 15.59 -4.93
C ALA A 149 -12.60 16.54 -5.71
N GLU A 150 -12.32 16.73 -7.01
CA GLU A 150 -13.15 17.54 -7.90
C GLU A 150 -14.26 16.71 -8.60
N GLU A 151 -14.19 15.39 -8.51
CA GLU A 151 -15.21 14.50 -9.07
C GLU A 151 -16.42 14.41 -8.12
N ASP A 152 -17.63 14.41 -8.68
CA ASP A 152 -18.88 14.16 -7.91
C ASP A 152 -18.99 12.68 -7.55
N ARG A 153 -18.24 12.30 -6.52
CA ARG A 153 -18.16 10.91 -6.01
C ARG A 153 -18.55 10.83 -4.54
N GLU A 154 -19.13 9.69 -4.19
CA GLU A 154 -19.26 9.35 -2.76
C GLU A 154 -17.88 9.19 -2.11
N PRO A 155 -17.71 9.56 -0.84
CA PRO A 155 -16.44 9.42 -0.13
C PRO A 155 -16.04 7.96 0.05
N PHE A 156 -14.76 7.73 0.32
CA PHE A 156 -14.21 6.40 0.54
C PHE A 156 -14.48 5.90 1.97
N ASP A 157 -14.67 4.59 2.09
CA ASP A 157 -14.89 3.88 3.36
C ASP A 157 -13.61 3.31 3.93
N PHE A 158 -12.65 2.99 3.05
CA PHE A 158 -11.40 2.35 3.38
C PHE A 158 -10.29 2.94 2.50
N ILE A 159 -9.18 3.31 3.12
CA ILE A 159 -8.04 3.88 2.41
C ILE A 159 -6.78 3.10 2.80
N PHE A 160 -6.06 2.58 1.81
CA PHE A 160 -4.76 1.93 1.99
C PHE A 160 -3.66 2.77 1.34
N ILE A 161 -2.60 3.07 2.09
CA ILE A 161 -1.49 3.91 1.67
C ILE A 161 -0.21 3.08 1.74
N ASP A 162 0.34 2.75 0.56
CA ASP A 162 1.60 2.04 0.39
C ASP A 162 2.32 2.52 -0.87
N ALA A 163 2.77 3.76 -0.84
CA ALA A 163 3.51 4.42 -1.92
C ALA A 163 4.82 5.01 -1.41
N ASP A 164 5.33 6.05 -2.05
CA ASP A 164 6.54 6.74 -1.65
C ASP A 164 6.40 7.39 -0.27
N LYS A 165 7.35 7.12 0.60
CA LYS A 165 7.24 7.46 2.03
C LYS A 165 7.36 8.95 2.32
N GLN A 166 8.05 9.70 1.45
CA GLN A 166 8.22 11.15 1.56
C GLN A 166 6.87 11.92 1.49
N ASN A 167 5.87 11.34 0.84
CA ASN A 167 4.54 11.95 0.71
C ASN A 167 3.50 11.40 1.69
N ASN A 168 3.87 10.52 2.63
CA ASN A 168 2.92 9.87 3.55
C ASN A 168 2.02 10.87 4.30
N SER A 169 2.56 11.98 4.83
CA SER A 169 1.76 13.00 5.51
C SER A 169 0.72 13.64 4.57
N ARG A 170 1.10 13.90 3.32
CA ARG A 170 0.19 14.44 2.31
C ARG A 170 -0.90 13.43 1.92
N TYR A 171 -0.55 12.15 1.85
CA TYR A 171 -1.52 11.08 1.60
C TYR A 171 -2.51 10.93 2.74
N LEU A 172 -2.07 11.07 3.99
CA LEU A 172 -2.97 11.10 5.16
C LEU A 172 -3.93 12.30 5.15
N ASP A 173 -3.45 13.49 4.80
CA ASP A 173 -4.31 14.66 4.63
C ASP A 173 -5.37 14.43 3.54
N TRP A 174 -4.99 13.82 2.42
CA TRP A 174 -5.92 13.45 1.38
C TRP A 174 -6.89 12.34 1.82
N ALA A 175 -6.43 11.37 2.59
CA ALA A 175 -7.30 10.33 3.15
C ALA A 175 -8.42 10.94 4.01
N VAL A 176 -8.09 11.92 4.85
CA VAL A 176 -9.09 12.65 5.66
C VAL A 176 -10.06 13.45 4.81
N ARG A 177 -9.61 14.02 3.68
CA ARG A 177 -10.46 14.83 2.77
C ARG A 177 -11.39 13.99 1.92
N LEU A 178 -10.93 12.81 1.47
CA LEU A 178 -11.66 11.92 0.55
C LEU A 178 -12.44 10.83 1.28
N GLY A 179 -12.09 10.54 2.53
CA GLY A 179 -12.77 9.54 3.35
C GLY A 179 -13.98 10.13 4.09
N ARG A 180 -14.97 9.29 4.38
CA ARG A 180 -16.10 9.68 5.24
C ARG A 180 -15.74 9.55 6.74
N PRO A 181 -16.47 10.20 7.64
CA PRO A 181 -16.40 9.86 9.07
C PRO A 181 -16.66 8.36 9.27
N GLY A 182 -15.85 7.74 10.09
CA GLY A 182 -15.86 6.29 10.32
C GLY A 182 -15.07 5.46 9.30
N ALA A 183 -14.49 6.07 8.25
CA ALA A 183 -13.62 5.37 7.32
C ALA A 183 -12.34 4.85 8.02
N VAL A 184 -11.86 3.71 7.55
CA VAL A 184 -10.61 3.09 8.01
C VAL A 184 -9.47 3.52 7.11
N VAL A 185 -8.35 3.91 7.70
CA VAL A 185 -7.10 4.22 7.00
C VAL A 185 -6.03 3.25 7.48
N VAL A 186 -5.34 2.61 6.54
CA VAL A 186 -4.16 1.78 6.80
C VAL A 186 -2.98 2.42 6.09
N LEU A 187 -1.92 2.73 6.85
CA LEU A 187 -0.65 3.23 6.32
C LEU A 187 0.42 2.18 6.55
N ASP A 188 1.02 1.67 5.48
CA ASP A 188 2.07 0.65 5.55
C ASP A 188 3.46 1.25 5.77
N ASN A 189 4.39 0.41 6.25
CA ASN A 189 5.80 0.69 6.48
C ASN A 189 6.05 1.83 7.50
N THR A 190 5.60 1.62 8.72
CA THR A 190 5.68 2.62 9.78
C THR A 190 6.89 2.45 10.71
N ILE A 191 7.63 1.35 10.63
CA ILE A 191 8.80 1.07 11.48
C ILE A 191 10.09 1.09 10.67
N TRP A 192 10.08 0.50 9.45
CA TRP A 192 11.17 0.58 8.47
C TRP A 192 12.53 0.18 9.03
N GLU A 193 12.63 -1.09 9.54
CA GLU A 193 13.83 -1.64 10.17
C GLU A 193 14.39 -0.75 11.31
N GLY A 194 13.52 0.00 11.99
CA GLY A 194 13.89 0.90 13.06
C GLY A 194 14.39 2.28 12.61
N ALA A 195 14.32 2.61 11.32
CA ALA A 195 14.71 3.93 10.81
C ALA A 195 13.88 5.08 11.42
N VAL A 196 12.71 4.79 11.97
CA VAL A 196 11.93 5.77 12.76
C VAL A 196 12.64 6.22 14.04
N LEU A 197 13.55 5.41 14.58
CA LEU A 197 14.37 5.73 15.75
C LEU A 197 15.74 6.29 15.38
N ASP A 198 16.28 5.86 14.25
CA ASP A 198 17.55 6.33 13.68
C ASP A 198 17.38 6.67 12.20
N PRO A 199 16.97 7.92 11.87
CA PRO A 199 16.77 8.35 10.50
C PRO A 199 18.01 8.25 9.60
N GLY A 200 19.19 8.12 10.20
CA GLY A 200 20.44 7.90 9.48
C GLY A 200 20.48 6.56 8.73
N LEU A 201 19.66 5.59 9.11
CA LEU A 201 19.55 4.29 8.43
C LEU A 201 18.92 4.42 7.03
N ASP A 202 17.95 5.30 6.89
CA ASP A 202 17.37 5.66 5.58
C ASP A 202 16.98 7.16 5.56
N PRO A 203 17.93 8.05 5.25
CA PRO A 203 17.68 9.49 5.28
C PRO A 203 16.71 9.97 4.20
N VAL A 204 16.32 9.11 3.26
CA VAL A 204 15.36 9.44 2.20
C VAL A 204 13.92 9.19 2.68
N ASN A 205 13.65 8.02 3.25
CA ASN A 205 12.29 7.58 3.58
C ASN A 205 11.91 7.86 5.04
N ALA A 206 12.85 7.69 5.98
CA ALA A 206 12.56 7.82 7.40
C ALA A 206 11.93 9.16 7.82
N PRO A 207 12.36 10.32 7.31
CA PRO A 207 11.71 11.59 7.65
C PRO A 207 10.22 11.62 7.34
N GLY A 208 9.81 11.14 6.16
CA GLY A 208 8.41 11.09 5.76
C GLY A 208 7.57 10.12 6.59
N ILE A 209 8.16 9.00 7.03
CA ILE A 209 7.51 8.05 7.95
C ILE A 209 7.31 8.71 9.32
N ILE A 210 8.35 9.33 9.87
CA ILE A 210 8.29 10.02 11.17
C ILE A 210 7.26 11.13 11.16
N ASP A 211 7.21 11.94 10.11
CA ASP A 211 6.26 13.04 10.00
C ASP A 211 4.82 12.53 9.87
N ALA A 212 4.61 11.41 9.17
CA ALA A 212 3.31 10.76 9.11
C ALA A 212 2.86 10.22 10.47
N LEU A 213 3.76 9.62 11.25
CA LEU A 213 3.46 9.14 12.60
C LEU A 213 3.07 10.28 13.55
N LYS A 214 3.77 11.42 13.47
CA LYS A 214 3.39 12.63 14.24
C LYS A 214 2.02 13.13 13.81
N LEU A 215 1.78 13.22 12.50
CA LEU A 215 0.49 13.65 11.98
C LEU A 215 -0.65 12.75 12.44
N LEU A 216 -0.46 11.42 12.44
CA LEU A 216 -1.44 10.47 12.95
C LEU A 216 -1.78 10.72 14.43
N GLY A 217 -0.81 11.09 15.25
CA GLY A 217 -1.02 11.40 16.67
C GLY A 217 -1.66 12.77 16.93
N ASP A 218 -1.34 13.75 16.10
CA ASP A 218 -1.73 15.14 16.32
C ASP A 218 -2.99 15.57 15.54
N HIS A 219 -3.40 14.80 14.51
CA HIS A 219 -4.50 15.19 13.63
C HIS A 219 -5.87 15.03 14.31
N PRO A 220 -6.67 16.12 14.46
CA PRO A 220 -7.90 16.10 15.26
C PRO A 220 -9.02 15.19 14.71
N LYS A 221 -8.89 14.72 13.47
CA LYS A 221 -9.85 13.83 12.82
C LYS A 221 -9.33 12.40 12.65
N LEU A 222 -8.21 12.03 13.25
CA LEU A 222 -7.68 10.68 13.18
C LEU A 222 -7.57 10.10 14.59
N ASP A 223 -8.15 8.92 14.77
CA ASP A 223 -7.94 8.09 15.95
C ASP A 223 -7.12 6.88 15.49
N ALA A 224 -5.87 6.77 15.93
CA ALA A 224 -4.89 5.90 15.32
C ALA A 224 -4.06 5.10 16.33
N THR A 225 -3.56 3.96 15.86
CA THR A 225 -2.52 3.16 16.53
C THR A 225 -1.55 2.59 15.52
N VAL A 226 -0.39 2.13 15.99
CA VAL A 226 0.65 1.49 15.16
C VAL A 226 0.91 0.09 15.70
N ILE A 227 1.02 -0.87 14.79
CA ILE A 227 1.33 -2.26 15.10
C ILE A 227 2.64 -2.63 14.44
N GLN A 228 3.61 -3.09 15.24
CA GLN A 228 4.87 -3.62 14.73
C GLN A 228 4.66 -5.04 14.20
N THR A 229 5.36 -5.36 13.12
CA THR A 229 5.33 -6.69 12.49
C THR A 229 6.74 -7.18 12.22
N VAL A 230 6.90 -8.49 12.21
CA VAL A 230 8.12 -9.16 11.76
C VAL A 230 7.73 -10.29 10.81
N GLY A 231 8.53 -10.51 9.76
CA GLY A 231 8.25 -11.53 8.78
C GLY A 231 9.31 -11.60 7.68
N SER A 232 8.95 -12.12 6.53
CA SER A 232 9.83 -12.22 5.36
C SER A 232 10.25 -10.86 4.81
N LYS A 233 9.50 -9.81 5.11
CA LYS A 233 9.79 -8.41 4.74
C LYS A 233 10.59 -7.66 5.82
N GLY A 234 11.11 -8.36 6.86
CA GLY A 234 11.92 -7.78 7.91
C GLY A 234 11.12 -7.29 9.13
N TRP A 235 11.66 -6.28 9.82
CA TRP A 235 11.02 -5.61 10.94
C TRP A 235 10.35 -4.33 10.48
N ASP A 236 9.04 -4.37 10.40
CA ASP A 236 8.25 -3.22 9.96
C ASP A 236 6.98 -3.07 10.82
N GLY A 237 5.96 -2.47 10.25
CA GLY A 237 4.67 -2.26 10.89
C GLY A 237 3.73 -1.45 10.01
N PHE A 238 2.52 -1.30 10.48
CA PHE A 238 1.52 -0.48 9.84
C PHE A 238 0.73 0.33 10.87
N ALA A 239 0.25 1.49 10.46
CA ALA A 239 -0.73 2.24 11.24
C ALA A 239 -2.14 1.85 10.81
N LEU A 240 -3.02 1.75 11.81
CA LEU A 240 -4.46 1.63 11.63
C LEU A 240 -5.11 2.87 12.24
N ALA A 241 -5.87 3.60 11.44
CA ALA A 241 -6.57 4.80 11.88
C ALA A 241 -8.04 4.76 11.48
N ARG A 242 -8.85 5.52 12.22
CA ARG A 242 -10.25 5.78 11.90
C ARG A 242 -10.45 7.28 11.76
N ILE A 243 -11.12 7.70 10.69
CA ILE A 243 -11.53 9.10 10.52
C ILE A 243 -12.72 9.36 11.47
N THR A 244 -12.60 10.38 12.33
CA THR A 244 -13.60 10.76 13.33
C THR A 244 -14.56 11.83 12.84
#